data_51f4cc9a3e816e32b40f56d49d60af77
#
_entry.id   51f4cc9a3e816e32b40f56d49d60af77
#
_cell.length_a   1.000
_cell.length_b   1.000
_cell.length_c   1.000
_cell.angle_alpha   90.00
_cell.angle_beta   90.00
_cell.angle_gamma   90.00
#
_symmetry.space_group_name_H-M   'P 1'
#
loop_
_entity.id
_entity.type
_entity.pdbx_description
1 polymer ?
#
loop_
_entity_poly.entity_id
_entity_poly.type
_entity_poly.pdbx_seq_one_letter_code
_entity_poly.pdbx_strand_id
1 'polypeptide(L)' 'MKKFIISTLLGLLISTSVLARSTGCKEGNCDNGYGKWVYTDKTTYEGEWVGTKKHGKGIETWPNGYIYTGEFKNSV' A
#
# COMPACT_ATOMS: atom_id res chain seq x y z
N MET A 1 31.26 -11.95 20.05
CA MET A 1 30.33 -11.07 20.61
C MET A 1 30.26 -9.72 19.97
N LYS A 2 31.25 -9.29 19.33
CA LYS A 2 31.16 -8.02 18.70
C LYS A 2 30.33 -8.07 17.48
N LYS A 3 29.98 -9.19 16.96
CA LYS A 3 29.25 -9.23 15.75
C LYS A 3 27.86 -8.74 15.88
N PHE A 4 27.28 -8.73 17.02
CA PHE A 4 25.94 -8.28 17.10
C PHE A 4 25.78 -6.87 16.67
N ILE A 5 26.75 -6.08 16.90
CA ILE A 5 26.67 -4.67 16.60
C ILE A 5 26.38 -4.43 15.15
N ILE A 6 26.90 -5.26 14.32
CA ILE A 6 26.73 -5.08 12.90
C ILE A 6 25.30 -5.25 12.46
N SER A 7 24.63 -6.21 13.03
CA SER A 7 23.27 -6.45 12.59
C SER A 7 22.37 -5.30 12.91
N THR A 8 22.64 -4.55 13.94
CA THR A 8 21.79 -3.44 14.27
C THR A 8 21.82 -2.38 13.21
N LEU A 9 22.92 -2.20 12.56
CA LEU A 9 23.04 -1.18 11.54
C LEU A 9 22.14 -1.43 10.38
N LEU A 10 21.93 -2.67 10.06
CA LEU A 10 21.10 -3.02 8.93
C LEU A 10 19.67 -2.58 9.15
N GLY A 11 19.21 -2.63 10.36
CA GLY A 11 17.87 -2.25 10.64
C GLY A 11 17.59 -0.80 10.34
N LEU A 12 18.57 0.03 10.50
CA LEU A 12 18.39 1.45 10.26
C LEU A 12 18.10 1.75 8.81
N LEU A 13 18.75 1.06 7.93
CA LEU A 13 18.58 1.31 6.52
C LEU A 13 17.17 0.99 6.07
N ILE A 14 16.60 -0.01 6.64
CA ILE A 14 15.26 -0.41 6.26
C ILE A 14 14.25 0.62 6.68
N SER A 15 14.40 1.20 7.83
CA SER A 15 13.43 2.16 8.29
C SER A 15 13.40 3.41 7.41
N THR A 16 14.51 3.81 6.85
CA THR A 16 14.49 4.97 5.99
C THR A 16 13.70 4.74 4.73
N SER A 17 13.76 3.57 4.17
CA SER A 17 13.00 3.33 2.96
C SER A 17 11.51 3.31 3.25
N VAL A 18 11.11 2.94 4.42
CA VAL A 18 9.70 2.92 4.75
C VAL A 18 9.11 4.32 4.74
N LEU A 19 9.86 5.27 5.24
CA LEU A 19 9.38 6.63 5.28
C LEU A 19 9.11 7.21 3.91
N ALA A 20 9.88 6.82 2.93
CA ALA A 20 9.73 7.34 1.60
C ALA A 20 8.46 6.84 0.93
N ARG A 21 7.80 5.87 1.53
CA ARG A 21 6.64 5.27 0.92
C ARG A 21 5.38 5.52 1.69
N SER A 22 5.17 6.76 2.10
CA SER A 22 3.95 7.08 2.84
C SER A 22 2.73 7.09 1.93
N THR A 23 2.91 7.26 0.62
CA THR A 23 1.81 7.20 -0.33
C THR A 23 2.19 6.27 -1.46
N GLY A 24 1.21 5.96 -2.30
CA GLY A 24 1.42 5.11 -3.44
C GLY A 24 1.16 3.65 -3.10
N CYS A 25 1.70 2.76 -3.89
CA CYS A 25 1.48 1.33 -3.71
C CYS A 25 2.30 0.82 -2.54
N LYS A 26 1.62 0.44 -1.47
CA LYS A 26 2.29 0.00 -0.26
C LYS A 26 2.53 -1.49 -0.23
N GLU A 27 1.66 -2.26 -0.81
CA GLU A 27 1.76 -3.71 -0.78
C GLU A 27 1.24 -4.28 -2.07
N GLY A 28 1.79 -5.40 -2.48
CA GLY A 28 1.29 -6.16 -3.60
C GLY A 28 1.59 -5.53 -4.94
N ASN A 29 0.69 -5.77 -5.88
CA ASN A 29 0.89 -5.32 -7.25
C ASN A 29 -0.26 -4.40 -7.64
N CYS A 30 -0.03 -3.11 -7.59
CA CYS A 30 -1.07 -2.14 -7.91
C CYS A 30 -1.18 -1.85 -9.40
N ASP A 31 -0.58 -2.68 -10.21
CA ASP A 31 -0.72 -2.59 -11.66
C ASP A 31 -1.65 -3.67 -12.17
N ASN A 32 -1.35 -4.91 -11.82
CA ASN A 32 -2.15 -6.06 -12.25
C ASN A 32 -2.05 -7.10 -11.17
N GLY A 33 -3.10 -7.21 -10.36
CA GLY A 33 -3.10 -8.17 -9.27
C GLY A 33 -3.75 -7.57 -8.04
N TYR A 34 -3.37 -8.08 -6.88
CA TYR A 34 -3.91 -7.61 -5.62
C TYR A 34 -2.90 -6.67 -4.99
N GLY A 35 -3.35 -5.50 -4.59
CA GLY A 35 -2.45 -4.54 -3.99
C GLY A 35 -3.16 -3.51 -3.14
N LYS A 36 -2.37 -2.83 -2.31
CA LYS A 36 -2.89 -1.79 -1.43
C LYS A 36 -2.24 -0.46 -1.80
N TRP A 37 -3.07 0.54 -2.03
CA TRP A 37 -2.62 1.86 -2.43
C TRP A 37 -3.08 2.90 -1.42
N VAL A 38 -2.20 3.86 -1.11
CA VAL A 38 -2.53 4.95 -0.22
C VAL A 38 -2.45 6.24 -1.02
N TYR A 39 -3.56 6.97 -1.06
CA TYR A 39 -3.62 8.23 -1.79
C TYR A 39 -3.12 9.38 -0.95
N THR A 40 -2.88 10.51 -1.58
CA THR A 40 -2.32 11.65 -0.89
C THR A 40 -3.24 12.20 0.20
N ASP A 41 -4.54 12.05 0.05
CA ASP A 41 -5.48 12.50 1.07
C ASP A 41 -5.71 11.44 2.15
N LYS A 42 -4.91 10.36 2.11
CA LYS A 42 -4.98 9.26 3.06
C LYS A 42 -6.11 8.27 2.80
N THR A 43 -6.81 8.41 1.69
CA THR A 43 -7.72 7.36 1.26
C THR A 43 -6.91 6.14 0.91
N THR A 44 -7.41 4.96 1.22
CA THR A 44 -6.73 3.73 0.87
C THR A 44 -7.63 2.83 0.05
N TYR A 45 -7.02 2.08 -0.86
CA TYR A 45 -7.72 1.04 -1.59
C TYR A 45 -6.94 -0.25 -1.47
N GLU A 46 -7.61 -1.31 -1.12
CA GLU A 46 -6.99 -2.62 -1.01
C GLU A 46 -7.83 -3.60 -1.79
N GLY A 47 -7.31 -4.15 -2.88
CA GLY A 47 -8.08 -5.06 -3.69
C GLY A 47 -7.39 -5.33 -5.01
N GLU A 48 -8.19 -5.68 -6.01
CA GLU A 48 -7.68 -6.09 -7.29
C GLU A 48 -7.44 -4.90 -8.20
N TRP A 49 -6.43 -5.03 -9.05
CA TRP A 49 -6.03 -3.99 -9.98
C TRP A 49 -5.87 -4.58 -11.36
N VAL A 50 -6.23 -3.79 -12.38
CA VAL A 50 -5.99 -4.16 -13.76
C VAL A 50 -5.55 -2.91 -14.50
N GLY A 51 -4.35 -2.93 -15.07
CA GLY A 51 -3.83 -1.79 -15.78
C GLY A 51 -3.80 -0.55 -14.94
N THR A 52 -3.35 -0.66 -13.70
CA THR A 52 -3.27 0.42 -12.72
C THR A 52 -4.61 1.03 -12.34
N LYS A 53 -5.69 0.34 -12.63
CA LYS A 53 -7.03 0.80 -12.26
C LYS A 53 -7.66 -0.19 -11.32
N LYS A 54 -8.46 0.33 -10.40
CA LYS A 54 -9.19 -0.53 -9.48
C LYS A 54 -10.17 -1.37 -10.27
N HIS A 55 -10.23 -2.64 -9.96
CA HIS A 55 -11.08 -3.55 -10.70
C HIS A 55 -11.39 -4.75 -9.81
N GLY A 56 -12.55 -5.37 -10.03
CA GLY A 56 -12.89 -6.54 -9.24
C GLY A 56 -13.24 -6.16 -7.83
N LYS A 57 -12.93 -7.01 -6.89
CA LYS A 57 -13.32 -6.80 -5.50
C LYS A 57 -12.27 -6.02 -4.75
N GLY A 58 -12.73 -5.10 -3.92
CA GLY A 58 -11.81 -4.32 -3.13
C GLY A 58 -12.49 -3.58 -2.01
N ILE A 59 -11.67 -2.94 -1.18
CA ILE A 59 -12.13 -2.17 -0.04
C ILE A 59 -11.48 -0.80 -0.11
N GLU A 60 -12.30 0.24 -0.12
CA GLU A 60 -11.79 1.59 -0.11
C GLU A 60 -12.18 2.26 1.19
N THR A 61 -11.22 2.90 1.85
CA THR A 61 -11.44 3.56 3.13
C THR A 61 -11.05 5.02 3.00
N TRP A 62 -11.95 5.92 3.38
CA TRP A 62 -11.72 7.36 3.30
C TRP A 62 -11.33 7.91 4.66
N PRO A 63 -10.67 9.07 4.68
CA PRO A 63 -10.20 9.65 5.95
C PRO A 63 -11.31 9.94 6.95
N ASN A 64 -12.52 10.18 6.48
CA ASN A 64 -13.64 10.45 7.39
C ASN A 64 -14.22 9.18 7.99
N GLY A 65 -13.62 8.03 7.71
CA GLY A 65 -14.08 6.78 8.26
C GLY A 65 -15.05 6.01 7.38
N TYR A 66 -15.39 6.57 6.25
CA TYR A 66 -16.28 5.90 5.31
C TYR A 66 -15.57 4.70 4.70
N ILE A 67 -16.28 3.60 4.55
CA ILE A 67 -15.69 2.38 3.98
C ILE A 67 -16.64 1.83 2.92
N TYR A 68 -16.11 1.53 1.76
CA TYR A 68 -16.85 0.85 0.72
C TYR A 68 -16.20 -0.51 0.47
N THR A 69 -17.01 -1.55 0.51
CA THR A 69 -16.56 -2.90 0.20
C THR A 69 -17.43 -3.42 -0.92
N GLY A 70 -16.81 -3.82 -2.00
CA GLY A 70 -17.59 -4.33 -3.13
C GLY A 70 -16.77 -4.37 -4.38
N GLU A 71 -17.45 -4.22 -5.52
CA GLU A 71 -16.80 -4.34 -6.79
C GLU A 71 -16.48 -2.99 -7.39
N PHE A 72 -15.36 -2.96 -8.11
CA PHE A 72 -14.91 -1.79 -8.82
C PHE A 72 -14.76 -2.12 -10.29
N LYS A 73 -14.93 -1.12 -11.13
CA LYS A 73 -14.76 -1.32 -12.55
C LYS A 73 -14.12 -0.07 -13.11
N ASN A 74 -12.90 -0.20 -13.62
CA ASN A 74 -12.15 0.93 -14.17
C ASN A 74 -12.04 2.07 -13.17
N SER A 75 -11.75 1.75 -11.92
CA SER A 75 -11.58 2.72 -10.85
C SER A 75 -12.88 3.44 -10.45
N VAL A 76 -13.99 2.82 -10.74
CA VAL A 76 -15.27 3.40 -10.37
C VAL A 76 -16.00 2.58 -9.34
#